data_ba56e3c742d452a2df1f8a15373b57a9
#
_entry.id   ba56e3c742d452a2df1f8a15373b57a9
#
_cell.length_a   1.000
_cell.length_b   1.000
_cell.length_c   1.000
_cell.angle_alpha   90.00
_cell.angle_beta   90.00
_cell.angle_gamma   90.00
#
_symmetry.space_group_name_H-M   'P 1'
#
loop_
_entity.id
_entity.type
_entity.pdbx_description
1 polymer ?
#
loop_
_entity_poly.entity_id
_entity_poly.type
_entity_poly.pdbx_seq_one_letter_code
_entity_poly.pdbx_strand_id
1 'polypeptide(L)'
;MEGLTINQAAETTGWSPRMLRYIESAGLIEPARTASGYRLYGAEELQRLRTLRELLASFDCALSDIAFAERLRSDTELSAAVERWFEERPTPPEGVESNDWLRWEQEKHERLLALTDKPRLTETPA
;
A
#
# COMPACT_ATOMS: atom_id res chain seq x y z
N MET A 1 5.31 -6.90 19.38
CA MET A 1 5.56 -6.25 18.09
C MET A 1 4.21 -5.97 17.44
N GLU A 2 3.94 -4.71 17.13
CA GLU A 2 2.69 -4.33 16.51
C GLU A 2 2.76 -4.47 15.01
N GLY A 3 1.68 -4.97 14.42
CA GLY A 3 1.61 -5.08 12.99
C GLY A 3 0.41 -5.90 12.56
N LEU A 4 0.13 -5.86 11.28
CA LEU A 4 -0.99 -6.59 10.68
C LEU A 4 -0.47 -7.83 9.97
N THR A 5 -1.27 -8.90 9.99
CA THR A 5 -1.01 -10.05 9.14
C THR A 5 -1.22 -9.67 7.69
N ILE A 6 -0.78 -10.52 6.76
CA ILE A 6 -0.98 -10.22 5.34
C ILE A 6 -2.47 -10.10 4.99
N ASN A 7 -3.32 -10.93 5.59
CA ASN A 7 -4.75 -10.83 5.33
C ASN A 7 -5.35 -9.53 5.88
N GLN A 8 -4.94 -9.15 7.09
CA GLN A 8 -5.38 -7.89 7.67
C GLN A 8 -4.88 -6.70 6.86
N ALA A 9 -3.63 -6.76 6.41
CA ALA A 9 -3.06 -5.71 5.57
C ALA A 9 -3.82 -5.60 4.25
N ALA A 10 -4.18 -6.74 3.64
CA ALA A 10 -4.94 -6.73 2.40
C ALA A 10 -6.30 -6.07 2.60
N GLU A 11 -7.01 -6.42 3.68
CA GLU A 11 -8.30 -5.81 3.97
C GLU A 11 -8.19 -4.30 4.22
N THR A 12 -7.16 -3.90 4.95
CA THR A 12 -6.96 -2.50 5.30
C THR A 12 -6.57 -1.65 4.08
N THR A 13 -5.67 -2.16 3.25
CA THR A 13 -5.10 -1.37 2.16
C THR A 13 -5.84 -1.50 0.84
N GLY A 14 -6.64 -2.55 0.68
CA GLY A 14 -7.27 -2.85 -0.61
C GLY A 14 -6.34 -3.55 -1.59
N TRP A 15 -5.09 -3.79 -1.24
CA TRP A 15 -4.19 -4.60 -2.06
C TRP A 15 -4.55 -6.07 -1.88
N SER A 16 -4.46 -6.87 -2.95
CA SER A 16 -4.67 -8.31 -2.81
C SER A 16 -3.48 -8.96 -2.10
N PRO A 17 -3.69 -10.07 -1.39
CA PRO A 17 -2.55 -10.78 -0.82
C PRO A 17 -1.51 -11.17 -1.86
N ARG A 18 -1.95 -11.54 -3.06
CA ARG A 18 -1.05 -11.88 -4.16
C ARG A 18 -0.16 -10.69 -4.52
N MET A 19 -0.74 -9.49 -4.61
CA MET A 19 0.02 -8.28 -4.93
C MET A 19 0.98 -7.93 -3.80
N LEU A 20 0.56 -8.11 -2.55
CA LEU A 20 1.44 -7.85 -1.41
C LEU A 20 2.67 -8.77 -1.44
N ARG A 21 2.46 -10.05 -1.79
CA ARG A 21 3.59 -10.98 -1.93
C ARG A 21 4.49 -10.60 -3.08
N TYR A 22 3.91 -10.12 -4.17
CA TYR A 22 4.71 -9.67 -5.31
C TYR A 22 5.57 -8.47 -4.93
N ILE A 23 4.98 -7.49 -4.25
CA ILE A 23 5.70 -6.29 -3.82
C ILE A 23 6.89 -6.67 -2.94
N GLU A 24 6.70 -7.61 -2.03
CA GLU A 24 7.79 -8.10 -1.20
C GLU A 24 8.85 -8.83 -2.04
N SER A 25 8.42 -9.70 -2.94
CA SER A 25 9.37 -10.47 -3.76
C SER A 25 10.17 -9.56 -4.69
N ALA A 26 9.60 -8.44 -5.08
CA ALA A 26 10.31 -7.46 -5.90
C ALA A 26 11.26 -6.58 -5.08
N GLY A 27 11.28 -6.76 -3.76
CA GLY A 27 12.17 -6.00 -2.89
C GLY A 27 11.70 -4.59 -2.59
N LEU A 28 10.45 -4.28 -2.88
CA LEU A 28 9.92 -2.92 -2.71
C LEU A 28 9.49 -2.64 -1.28
N ILE A 29 9.01 -3.66 -0.58
CA ILE A 29 8.63 -3.58 0.83
C ILE A 29 9.17 -4.82 1.53
N GLU A 30 9.61 -4.65 2.76
CA GLU A 30 10.22 -5.73 3.52
C GLU A 30 9.54 -5.81 4.90
N PRO A 31 8.38 -6.50 4.99
CA PRO A 31 7.69 -6.59 6.27
C PRO A 31 8.50 -7.37 7.30
N ALA A 32 8.36 -7.01 8.57
CA ALA A 32 8.97 -7.76 9.64
C ALA A 32 8.37 -9.16 9.70
N ARG A 33 9.04 -10.07 10.40
CA ARG A 33 8.56 -11.44 10.57
C ARG A 33 8.41 -11.75 12.05
N THR A 34 7.38 -12.52 12.39
CA THR A 34 7.27 -13.07 13.73
C THR A 34 8.30 -14.18 13.93
N ALA A 35 8.45 -14.64 15.16
CA ALA A 35 9.31 -15.78 15.45
C ALA A 35 8.90 -17.01 14.66
N SER A 36 7.62 -17.13 14.33
CA SER A 36 7.08 -18.24 13.53
C SER A 36 7.22 -18.03 12.02
N GLY A 37 7.78 -16.90 11.60
CA GLY A 37 8.00 -16.62 10.19
C GLY A 37 6.85 -15.93 9.46
N TYR A 38 5.80 -15.52 10.16
CA TYR A 38 4.68 -14.82 9.55
C TYR A 38 5.01 -13.35 9.33
N ARG A 39 4.51 -12.79 8.23
CA ARG A 39 4.70 -11.37 7.91
C ARG A 39 3.93 -10.48 8.88
N LEU A 40 4.56 -9.36 9.25
CA LEU A 40 3.91 -8.31 10.03
C LEU A 40 4.08 -6.98 9.32
N TYR A 41 2.95 -6.37 8.95
CA TYR A 41 2.93 -5.08 8.27
C TYR A 41 2.67 -4.00 9.31
N GLY A 42 3.69 -3.20 9.60
CA GLY A 42 3.59 -2.10 10.55
C GLY A 42 3.22 -0.79 9.88
N ALA A 43 3.33 0.31 10.64
CA ALA A 43 2.98 1.63 10.15
C ALA A 43 3.80 2.03 8.91
N GLU A 44 5.09 1.73 8.92
CA GLU A 44 5.96 2.06 7.79
C GLU A 44 5.49 1.36 6.52
N GLU A 45 5.20 0.07 6.61
CA GLU A 45 4.75 -0.69 5.46
C GLU A 45 3.41 -0.19 4.96
N LEU A 46 2.49 0.15 5.87
CA LEU A 46 1.19 0.67 5.47
C LEU A 46 1.32 2.02 4.77
N GLN A 47 2.18 2.91 5.28
CA GLN A 47 2.42 4.19 4.61
C GLN A 47 2.97 3.98 3.20
N ARG A 48 3.95 3.11 3.07
CA ARG A 48 4.55 2.84 1.77
C ARG A 48 3.56 2.22 0.80
N LEU A 49 2.70 1.35 1.30
CA LEU A 49 1.64 0.76 0.46
C LEU A 49 0.63 1.83 0.03
N ARG A 50 0.29 2.76 0.91
CA ARG A 50 -0.63 3.85 0.58
C ARG A 50 -0.03 4.75 -0.49
N THR A 51 1.21 5.18 -0.30
CA THR A 51 1.84 6.09 -1.25
C THR A 51 2.15 5.41 -2.58
N LEU A 52 2.46 4.11 -2.58
CA LEU A 52 2.62 3.38 -3.83
C LEU A 52 1.30 3.30 -4.59
N ARG A 53 0.21 3.07 -3.87
CA ARG A 53 -1.10 3.03 -4.49
C ARG A 53 -1.46 4.36 -5.14
N GLU A 54 -1.19 5.45 -4.43
CA GLU A 54 -1.42 6.79 -4.96
C GLU A 54 -0.57 7.05 -6.22
N LEU A 55 0.66 6.60 -6.18
CA LEU A 55 1.56 6.73 -7.31
C LEU A 55 1.04 5.97 -8.53
N LEU A 56 0.64 4.70 -8.34
CA LEU A 56 0.12 3.90 -9.43
C LEU A 56 -1.17 4.49 -10.00
N ALA A 57 -2.01 5.05 -9.15
CA ALA A 57 -3.23 5.71 -9.61
C ALA A 57 -2.90 6.91 -10.49
N SER A 58 -1.86 7.67 -10.17
CA SER A 58 -1.46 8.83 -10.97
C SER A 58 -0.94 8.45 -12.34
N PHE A 59 -0.52 7.21 -12.52
CA PHE A 59 -0.06 6.67 -13.79
C PHE A 59 -1.12 5.80 -14.48
N ASP A 60 -2.33 5.76 -13.94
CA ASP A 60 -3.39 4.88 -14.44
C ASP A 60 -2.94 3.42 -14.51
N CYS A 61 -2.13 2.99 -13.57
CA CYS A 61 -1.64 1.63 -13.51
C CYS A 61 -2.53 0.78 -12.59
N ALA A 62 -2.97 -0.36 -13.09
CA ALA A 62 -3.79 -1.27 -12.29
C ALA A 62 -2.99 -1.86 -11.13
N LEU A 63 -3.69 -2.21 -10.05
CA LEU A 63 -3.08 -2.72 -8.82
C LEU A 63 -2.91 -4.24 -8.87
N SER A 64 -2.41 -4.76 -9.99
CA SER A 64 -2.14 -6.18 -10.15
C SER A 64 -0.66 -6.39 -10.43
N ASP A 65 -0.15 -7.55 -10.03
CA ASP A 65 1.26 -7.88 -10.21
C ASP A 65 1.64 -7.90 -11.69
N ILE A 66 0.79 -8.45 -12.53
CA ILE A 66 1.08 -8.55 -13.96
C ILE A 66 1.12 -7.16 -14.59
N ALA A 67 0.11 -6.34 -14.34
CA ALA A 67 0.04 -5.00 -14.92
C ALA A 67 1.18 -4.12 -14.42
N PHE A 68 1.49 -4.19 -13.13
CA PHE A 68 2.57 -3.39 -12.55
C PHE A 68 3.92 -3.81 -13.11
N ALA A 69 4.20 -5.13 -13.15
CA ALA A 69 5.46 -5.62 -13.67
C ALA A 69 5.67 -5.22 -15.13
N GLU A 70 4.61 -5.31 -15.92
CA GLU A 70 4.68 -4.95 -17.34
C GLU A 70 4.92 -3.46 -17.53
N ARG A 71 4.21 -2.62 -16.77
CA ARG A 71 4.39 -1.17 -16.85
C ARG A 71 5.78 -0.76 -16.38
N LEU A 72 6.33 -1.41 -15.37
CA LEU A 72 7.70 -1.10 -14.91
C LEU A 72 8.73 -1.33 -16.02
N ARG A 73 8.50 -2.34 -16.86
CA ARG A 73 9.42 -2.65 -17.95
C ARG A 73 9.30 -1.68 -19.13
N SER A 74 8.10 -1.17 -19.36
CA SER A 74 7.84 -0.39 -20.57
C SER A 74 7.69 1.10 -20.35
N ASP A 75 7.49 1.55 -19.12
CA ASP A 75 7.23 2.95 -18.79
C ASP A 75 8.38 3.49 -17.94
N THR A 76 9.28 4.23 -18.57
CA THR A 76 10.45 4.77 -17.88
C THR A 76 10.08 5.83 -16.85
N GLU A 77 9.01 6.58 -17.08
CA GLU A 77 8.57 7.57 -16.09
C GLU A 77 8.02 6.93 -14.84
N LEU A 78 7.23 5.86 -15.00
CA LEU A 78 6.73 5.11 -13.85
C LEU A 78 7.90 4.48 -13.10
N SER A 79 8.83 3.87 -13.82
CA SER A 79 9.98 3.24 -13.19
C SER A 79 10.79 4.24 -12.36
N ALA A 80 11.03 5.43 -12.92
CA ALA A 80 11.74 6.48 -12.18
C ALA A 80 10.96 6.94 -10.95
N ALA A 81 9.63 7.05 -11.08
CA ALA A 81 8.79 7.45 -9.95
C ALA A 81 8.81 6.40 -8.83
N VAL A 82 8.79 5.12 -9.20
CA VAL A 82 8.87 4.04 -8.22
C VAL A 82 10.23 4.05 -7.52
N GLU A 83 11.30 4.31 -8.25
CA GLU A 83 12.62 4.42 -7.64
C GLU A 83 12.68 5.56 -6.62
N ARG A 84 12.13 6.72 -6.96
CA ARG A 84 12.09 7.86 -6.02
C ARG A 84 11.25 7.50 -4.79
N TRP A 85 10.10 6.85 -5.01
CA TRP A 85 9.26 6.39 -3.91
C TRP A 85 10.03 5.41 -3.01
N PHE A 86 10.76 4.50 -3.62
CA PHE A 86 11.52 3.48 -2.88
C PHE A 86 12.61 4.10 -2.00
N GLU A 87 13.23 5.17 -2.48
CA GLU A 87 14.30 5.83 -1.75
C GLU A 87 13.79 6.72 -0.60
N GLU A 88 12.52 7.10 -0.63
CA GLU A 88 11.95 7.92 0.43
C GLU A 88 11.84 7.11 1.72
N ARG A 89 12.16 7.75 2.83
CA ARG A 89 12.05 7.10 4.13
C ARG A 89 10.66 7.31 4.68
N PRO A 90 9.99 6.25 5.12
CA PRO A 90 8.68 6.41 5.76
C PRO A 90 8.84 7.06 7.12
N THR A 91 8.00 8.06 7.38
CA THR A 91 7.99 8.78 8.66
C THR A 91 6.55 8.99 9.10
N PRO A 92 6.32 9.12 10.42
CA PRO A 92 4.97 9.44 10.88
C PRO A 92 4.51 10.76 10.29
N PRO A 93 3.23 10.89 9.95
CA PRO A 93 2.70 12.17 9.50
C PRO A 93 2.86 13.24 10.57
N GLU A 94 2.90 14.51 10.13
CA GLU A 94 3.05 15.61 11.05
C GLU A 94 1.94 15.58 12.10
N GLY A 95 2.30 15.74 13.37
CA GLY A 95 1.35 15.73 14.47
C GLY A 95 0.94 14.35 14.95
N VAL A 96 1.46 13.28 14.34
CA VAL A 96 1.14 11.92 14.74
C VAL A 96 2.34 11.30 15.44
N GLU A 97 2.13 10.84 16.67
CA GLU A 97 3.19 10.19 17.42
C GLU A 97 3.43 8.76 16.91
N SER A 98 4.64 8.27 17.12
CA SER A 98 5.03 6.95 16.64
C SER A 98 4.09 5.84 17.12
N ASN A 99 3.62 5.95 18.37
CA ASN A 99 2.73 4.93 18.94
C ASN A 99 1.35 4.92 18.29
N ASP A 100 0.95 6.03 17.70
CA ASP A 100 -0.36 6.16 17.06
C ASP A 100 -0.31 6.00 15.56
N TRP A 101 0.87 5.87 15.00
CA TRP A 101 1.07 5.86 13.56
C TRP A 101 0.35 4.69 12.88
N LEU A 102 0.45 3.48 13.46
CA LEU A 102 -0.19 2.32 12.86
C LEU A 102 -1.72 2.51 12.77
N ARG A 103 -2.33 2.96 13.86
CA ARG A 103 -3.77 3.22 13.87
C ARG A 103 -4.15 4.31 12.88
N TRP A 104 -3.33 5.37 12.83
CA TRP A 104 -3.57 6.47 11.90
C TRP A 104 -3.58 5.98 10.45
N GLU A 105 -2.61 5.14 10.08
CA GLU A 105 -2.53 4.61 8.73
C GLU A 105 -3.71 3.69 8.43
N GLN A 106 -4.11 2.86 9.39
CA GLN A 106 -5.28 2.01 9.20
C GLN A 106 -6.53 2.83 8.93
N GLU A 107 -6.75 3.86 9.71
CA GLU A 107 -7.91 4.73 9.54
C GLU A 107 -7.85 5.49 8.22
N LYS A 108 -6.67 5.92 7.82
CA LYS A 108 -6.49 6.62 6.55
C LYS A 108 -6.85 5.71 5.38
N HIS A 109 -6.37 4.48 5.39
CA HIS A 109 -6.69 3.51 4.35
C HIS A 109 -8.19 3.22 4.30
N GLU A 110 -8.82 3.05 5.46
CA GLU A 110 -10.25 2.78 5.52
C GLU A 110 -11.07 3.91 4.91
N ARG A 111 -10.67 5.15 5.19
CA ARG A 111 -11.34 6.30 4.61
C ARG A 111 -11.18 6.34 3.09
N LEU A 112 -9.99 6.01 2.59
CA LEU A 112 -9.75 6.00 1.15
C LEU A 112 -10.58 4.92 0.45
N LEU A 113 -10.69 3.74 1.06
CA LEU A 113 -11.51 2.67 0.51
C LEU A 113 -12.98 3.03 0.51
N ALA A 114 -13.46 3.67 1.58
CA ALA A 114 -14.85 4.11 1.66
C ALA A 114 -15.18 5.12 0.58
N LEU A 115 -14.25 6.03 0.28
CA LEU A 115 -14.44 7.01 -0.78
C LEU A 115 -14.48 6.34 -2.16
N THR A 116 -13.69 5.29 -2.34
CA THR A 116 -13.68 4.57 -3.60
C THR A 116 -15.00 3.87 -3.87
N ASP A 117 -15.62 3.33 -2.84
CA ASP A 117 -16.89 2.60 -2.98
C ASP A 117 -18.09 3.52 -3.11
N LYS A 118 -18.04 4.66 -2.46
CA LYS A 118 -19.18 5.58 -2.40
C LYS A 118 -19.72 6.02 -3.75
N PRO A 119 -18.89 6.43 -4.71
CA PRO A 119 -19.41 6.93 -5.98
C PRO A 119 -20.29 5.96 -6.71
N ARG A 120 -19.98 4.67 -6.65
CA ARG A 120 -20.82 3.67 -7.33
C ARG A 120 -22.19 3.56 -6.73
N LEU A 121 -22.26 3.70 -5.41
CA LEU A 121 -23.54 3.64 -4.72
C LEU A 121 -24.42 4.83 -5.06
N THR A 122 -23.82 6.00 -5.18
CA THR A 122 -24.57 7.21 -5.50
C THR A 122 -25.04 7.26 -6.95
N GLU A 123 -24.39 6.58 -7.83
CA GLU A 123 -24.76 6.53 -9.23
C GLU A 123 -25.92 5.60 -9.50
N THR A 124 -26.07 4.60 -8.68
CA THR A 124 -27.07 3.57 -8.86
C THR A 124 -28.50 4.06 -8.95
N PRO A 125 -28.92 5.00 -8.09
CA PRO A 125 -30.34 5.39 -8.11
C PRO A 125 -30.77 6.20 -9.32
N ALA A 126 -29.86 6.66 -10.05
CA ALA A 126 -30.24 7.43 -11.24
C ALA A 126 -30.99 6.56 -12.22
#